data_60f0a5ddc785347852a20886bfc8f456
#
_entry.id   60f0a5ddc785347852a20886bfc8f456
#
_cell.length_a   1.000
_cell.length_b   1.000
_cell.length_c   1.000
_cell.angle_alpha   90.00
_cell.angle_beta   90.00
_cell.angle_gamma   90.00
#
_symmetry.space_group_name_H-M   'P 1'
#
loop_
_entity.id
_entity.type
_entity.pdbx_description
1 polymer ?
#
loop_
_entity_poly.entity_id
_entity_poly.type
_entity_poly.pdbx_seq_one_letter_code
_entity_poly.pdbx_strand_id
1 'polypeptide(L)'
;MTAIADRAKQLLCERKPFVHAMVVRAQPPTSAHAGDEAILLADGTIEGFVGGECAQNSVRKAALGALQAGESVLLRVLPDGDVHFPDAPGACVVVNPCLSGGALEIFLTPQFPAPLVRICGATPIAESLAQVCEVLGYEVRRDGETFDGATAVVVATHGGAEAETVRAALDAGVGYVGLVASRVRGASVLDALDLDPADRAKVHTPVGIPIGAKTPAEIAVSIAAEVIAGVRREGLPVVPRPDVPTTTVDPVCGMTVSIGPDTPHLRSGGQIHWFCCPGCRSRFVAARA
;
A
#
# COMPACT_ATOMS: atom_id res chain seq x y z
N MET A 1 5.85 10.66 -23.79
CA MET A 1 5.30 10.62 -22.41
C MET A 1 4.58 9.29 -22.26
N THR A 2 5.06 8.42 -21.40
CA THR A 2 4.34 7.20 -21.04
C THR A 2 3.03 7.63 -20.43
N ALA A 3 1.91 7.15 -20.95
CA ALA A 3 0.63 7.49 -20.37
C ALA A 3 0.58 7.04 -18.90
N ILE A 4 -0.07 7.80 -18.02
CA ILE A 4 -0.22 7.47 -16.58
C ILE A 4 -0.73 6.04 -16.41
N ALA A 5 -1.64 5.59 -17.31
CA ALA A 5 -2.15 4.22 -17.31
C ALA A 5 -1.07 3.15 -17.54
N ASP A 6 -0.08 3.39 -18.42
CA ASP A 6 1.01 2.44 -18.66
C ASP A 6 1.97 2.39 -17.48
N ARG A 7 2.24 3.55 -16.88
CA ARG A 7 3.05 3.63 -15.67
C ARG A 7 2.39 2.93 -14.48
N ALA A 8 1.09 3.10 -14.32
CA ALA A 8 0.29 2.39 -13.30
C ALA A 8 0.40 0.86 -13.47
N LYS A 9 0.24 0.35 -14.69
CA LYS A 9 0.41 -1.08 -15.00
C LYS A 9 1.82 -1.56 -14.66
N GLN A 10 2.85 -0.80 -15.04
CA GLN A 10 4.23 -1.14 -14.73
C GLN A 10 4.45 -1.26 -13.23
N LEU A 11 3.97 -0.30 -12.44
CA LEU A 11 4.11 -0.32 -10.97
C LEU A 11 3.42 -1.53 -10.33
N LEU A 12 2.22 -1.90 -10.80
CA LEU A 12 1.54 -3.10 -10.33
C LEU A 12 2.32 -4.37 -10.69
N CYS A 13 2.91 -4.46 -11.89
CA CYS A 13 3.79 -5.56 -12.28
C CYS A 13 5.07 -5.62 -11.42
N GLU A 14 5.63 -4.45 -11.06
CA GLU A 14 6.78 -4.33 -10.14
C GLU A 14 6.39 -4.54 -8.66
N ARG A 15 5.12 -4.82 -8.37
CA ARG A 15 4.54 -4.97 -7.03
C ARG A 15 4.74 -3.75 -6.14
N LYS A 16 4.75 -2.57 -6.74
CA LYS A 16 4.88 -1.28 -6.04
C LYS A 16 3.51 -0.66 -5.84
N PRO A 17 3.04 -0.45 -4.60
CA PRO A 17 1.81 0.25 -4.34
C PRO A 17 1.97 1.75 -4.62
N PHE A 18 0.90 2.38 -5.07
CA PHE A 18 0.87 3.82 -5.37
C PHE A 18 -0.55 4.38 -5.18
N VAL A 19 -0.68 5.70 -5.26
CA VAL A 19 -1.97 6.37 -5.32
C VAL A 19 -2.15 6.98 -6.69
N HIS A 20 -3.26 6.65 -7.35
CA HIS A 20 -3.72 7.34 -8.54
C HIS A 20 -4.51 8.58 -8.09
N ALA A 21 -4.09 9.74 -8.53
CA ALA A 21 -4.72 11.02 -8.27
C ALA A 21 -5.34 11.57 -9.55
N MET A 22 -6.62 11.96 -9.50
CA MET A 22 -7.32 12.57 -10.62
C MET A 22 -8.00 13.86 -10.17
N VAL A 23 -7.76 14.95 -10.89
CA VAL A 23 -8.47 16.22 -10.68
C VAL A 23 -9.88 16.08 -11.20
N VAL A 24 -10.86 16.09 -10.29
CA VAL A 24 -12.29 15.97 -10.65
C VAL A 24 -12.95 17.34 -10.84
N ARG A 25 -12.41 18.36 -10.18
CA ARG A 25 -12.85 19.75 -10.35
C ARG A 25 -11.69 20.72 -10.12
N ALA A 26 -11.65 21.78 -10.92
CA ALA A 26 -10.71 22.87 -10.81
C ALA A 26 -11.45 24.22 -10.95
N GLN A 27 -11.22 25.14 -10.02
CA GLN A 27 -11.74 26.51 -10.07
C GLN A 27 -10.59 27.49 -10.22
N PRO A 28 -10.63 28.36 -11.26
CA PRO A 28 -9.60 29.38 -11.45
C PRO A 28 -9.45 30.33 -10.24
N PRO A 29 -8.26 30.91 -10.05
CA PRO A 29 -7.06 30.72 -10.86
C PRO A 29 -6.27 29.45 -10.46
N THR A 30 -6.16 28.48 -11.33
CA THR A 30 -5.33 27.26 -11.16
C THR A 30 -4.75 26.82 -12.49
N SER A 31 -3.58 26.20 -12.45
CA SER A 31 -2.96 25.60 -13.63
C SER A 31 -3.45 24.17 -13.91
N ALA A 32 -4.18 23.57 -12.98
CA ALA A 32 -4.75 22.24 -13.16
C ALA A 32 -6.15 22.32 -13.80
N HIS A 33 -6.50 21.27 -14.53
CA HIS A 33 -7.78 21.09 -15.18
C HIS A 33 -8.44 19.77 -14.76
N ALA A 34 -9.76 19.73 -14.83
CA ALA A 34 -10.47 18.47 -14.62
C ALA A 34 -10.00 17.41 -15.65
N GLY A 35 -9.65 16.23 -15.16
CA GLY A 35 -9.06 15.15 -15.95
C GLY A 35 -7.52 15.09 -15.89
N ASP A 36 -6.84 16.06 -15.29
CA ASP A 36 -5.40 15.95 -15.03
C ASP A 36 -5.15 14.80 -14.03
N GLU A 37 -4.08 14.06 -14.26
CA GLU A 37 -3.76 12.86 -13.49
C GLU A 37 -2.31 12.83 -13.02
N ALA A 38 -2.09 12.18 -11.90
CA ALA A 38 -0.76 11.87 -11.39
C ALA A 38 -0.73 10.52 -10.65
N ILE A 39 0.46 9.97 -10.54
CA ILE A 39 0.79 8.84 -9.66
C ILE A 39 1.63 9.37 -8.50
N LEU A 40 1.25 8.97 -7.28
CA LEU A 40 2.04 9.26 -6.10
C LEU A 40 2.61 7.96 -5.54
N LEU A 41 3.94 7.91 -5.49
CA LEU A 41 4.67 6.76 -4.98
C LEU A 41 4.73 6.80 -3.45
N ALA A 42 5.06 5.66 -2.85
CA ALA A 42 5.16 5.51 -1.39
C ALA A 42 6.23 6.41 -0.74
N ASP A 43 7.28 6.78 -1.48
CA ASP A 43 8.31 7.72 -1.05
C ASP A 43 7.90 9.20 -1.14
N GLY A 44 6.68 9.47 -1.62
CA GLY A 44 6.15 10.82 -1.81
C GLY A 44 6.47 11.45 -3.16
N THR A 45 7.14 10.75 -4.06
CA THR A 45 7.37 11.22 -5.44
C THR A 45 6.05 11.32 -6.20
N ILE A 46 5.88 12.40 -6.99
CA ILE A 46 4.72 12.65 -7.83
C ILE A 46 5.13 12.58 -9.29
N GLU A 47 4.55 11.66 -10.04
CA GLU A 47 4.72 11.52 -11.49
C GLU A 47 3.43 11.97 -12.18
N GLY A 48 3.47 13.00 -12.99
CA GLY A 48 2.29 13.61 -13.64
C GLY A 48 1.97 14.99 -13.09
N PHE A 49 0.71 15.44 -13.19
CA PHE A 49 0.32 16.78 -12.79
C PHE A 49 -1.10 16.84 -12.22
N VAL A 50 -1.24 17.40 -11.03
CA VAL A 50 -2.54 17.62 -10.35
C VAL A 50 -2.60 18.99 -9.66
N GLY A 51 -1.77 19.94 -10.11
CA GLY A 51 -1.72 21.30 -9.60
C GLY A 51 -0.30 21.78 -9.34
N GLY A 52 -0.15 23.09 -9.06
CA GLY A 52 1.13 23.70 -8.74
C GLY A 52 1.71 23.19 -7.41
N GLU A 53 2.97 23.57 -7.13
CA GLU A 53 3.77 23.09 -5.99
C GLU A 53 3.07 23.20 -4.63
N CYS A 54 2.32 24.27 -4.40
CA CYS A 54 1.58 24.44 -3.14
C CYS A 54 0.48 23.39 -2.96
N ALA A 55 -0.22 23.02 -4.05
CA ALA A 55 -1.23 21.95 -4.02
C ALA A 55 -0.58 20.59 -3.87
N GLN A 56 0.57 20.36 -4.51
CA GLN A 56 1.29 19.07 -4.47
C GLN A 56 1.64 18.63 -3.05
N ASN A 57 2.00 19.54 -2.15
CA ASN A 57 2.28 19.15 -0.76
C ASN A 57 1.03 18.63 -0.04
N SER A 58 -0.14 19.25 -0.25
CA SER A 58 -1.42 18.81 0.30
C SER A 58 -1.82 17.45 -0.29
N VAL A 59 -1.63 17.29 -1.61
CA VAL A 59 -1.89 16.05 -2.33
C VAL A 59 -0.97 14.93 -1.83
N ARG A 60 0.32 15.19 -1.68
CA ARG A 60 1.30 14.23 -1.16
C ARG A 60 0.90 13.70 0.21
N LYS A 61 0.59 14.61 1.15
CA LYS A 61 0.16 14.22 2.50
C LYS A 61 -1.11 13.37 2.50
N ALA A 62 -2.13 13.80 1.77
CA ALA A 62 -3.40 13.07 1.70
C ALA A 62 -3.24 11.70 1.01
N ALA A 63 -2.44 11.63 -0.06
CA ALA A 63 -2.18 10.39 -0.78
C ALA A 63 -1.42 9.36 0.07
N LEU A 64 -0.40 9.79 0.81
CA LEU A 64 0.33 8.90 1.71
C LEU A 64 -0.59 8.36 2.83
N GLY A 65 -1.47 9.21 3.36
CA GLY A 65 -2.50 8.78 4.31
C GLY A 65 -3.49 7.78 3.69
N ALA A 66 -3.97 8.04 2.47
CA ALA A 66 -4.84 7.13 1.72
C ALA A 66 -4.17 5.77 1.47
N LEU A 67 -2.87 5.79 1.10
CA LEU A 67 -2.10 4.57 0.86
C LEU A 67 -1.95 3.72 2.14
N GLN A 68 -1.75 4.36 3.29
CA GLN A 68 -1.67 3.68 4.58
C GLN A 68 -2.99 3.09 5.03
N ALA A 69 -4.08 3.86 4.87
CA ALA A 69 -5.42 3.41 5.22
C ALA A 69 -5.95 2.35 4.26
N GLY A 70 -5.46 2.34 3.00
CA GLY A 70 -6.01 1.51 1.92
C GLY A 70 -7.37 2.00 1.42
N GLU A 71 -7.72 3.26 1.71
CA GLU A 71 -9.03 3.84 1.41
C GLU A 71 -8.91 5.02 0.44
N SER A 72 -9.88 5.14 -0.46
CA SER A 72 -9.96 6.27 -1.38
C SER A 72 -10.40 7.54 -0.64
N VAL A 73 -9.84 8.67 -1.03
CA VAL A 73 -10.10 9.98 -0.41
C VAL A 73 -10.45 11.01 -1.46
N LEU A 74 -11.52 11.76 -1.25
CA LEU A 74 -11.77 13.00 -1.98
C LEU A 74 -11.08 14.16 -1.24
N LEU A 75 -10.00 14.66 -1.81
CA LEU A 75 -9.24 15.78 -1.28
C LEU A 75 -9.76 17.10 -1.86
N ARG A 76 -10.08 18.05 -1.02
CA ARG A 76 -10.40 19.43 -1.36
C ARG A 76 -9.26 20.35 -0.92
N VAL A 77 -8.62 20.99 -1.88
CA VAL A 77 -7.62 22.02 -1.62
C VAL A 77 -8.27 23.37 -1.89
N LEU A 78 -8.54 24.13 -0.83
CA LEU A 78 -9.23 25.42 -0.90
C LEU A 78 -8.25 26.56 -0.61
N PRO A 79 -8.38 27.74 -1.23
CA PRO A 79 -7.68 28.94 -0.83
C PRO A 79 -8.22 29.43 0.52
N ASP A 80 -7.51 30.37 1.14
CA ASP A 80 -8.03 31.12 2.27
C ASP A 80 -9.12 32.10 1.75
N GLY A 81 -10.38 31.93 2.18
CA GLY A 81 -11.53 32.73 1.75
C GLY A 81 -12.80 31.92 1.42
N ASP A 82 -13.79 32.58 0.83
CA ASP A 82 -15.16 32.10 0.63
C ASP A 82 -15.35 31.20 -0.62
N VAL A 83 -14.41 30.33 -0.92
CA VAL A 83 -14.60 29.34 -2.00
C VAL A 83 -15.28 28.09 -1.45
N HIS A 84 -16.46 27.78 -1.99
CA HIS A 84 -17.25 26.61 -1.59
C HIS A 84 -17.41 25.64 -2.75
N PHE A 85 -17.19 24.36 -2.46
CA PHE A 85 -17.68 23.24 -3.28
C PHE A 85 -18.99 22.69 -2.68
N PRO A 86 -19.84 22.05 -3.50
CA PRO A 86 -21.01 21.34 -2.97
C PRO A 86 -20.61 20.37 -1.87
N ASP A 87 -21.48 20.18 -0.88
CA ASP A 87 -21.23 19.25 0.22
C ASP A 87 -20.87 17.85 -0.28
N ALA A 88 -19.81 17.28 0.27
CA ALA A 88 -19.38 15.91 0.05
C ALA A 88 -18.98 15.31 1.40
N PRO A 89 -19.90 14.60 2.08
CA PRO A 89 -19.59 13.94 3.34
C PRO A 89 -18.36 13.03 3.20
N GLY A 90 -17.42 13.14 4.15
CA GLY A 90 -16.17 12.36 4.12
C GLY A 90 -15.05 12.93 3.26
N ALA A 91 -15.23 14.10 2.63
CA ALA A 91 -14.14 14.77 1.93
C ALA A 91 -13.10 15.30 2.92
N CYS A 92 -11.82 15.09 2.60
CA CYS A 92 -10.70 15.69 3.33
C CYS A 92 -10.49 17.11 2.83
N VAL A 93 -10.72 18.11 3.67
CA VAL A 93 -10.57 19.53 3.31
C VAL A 93 -9.25 20.06 3.84
N VAL A 94 -8.46 20.68 2.97
CA VAL A 94 -7.21 21.35 3.31
C VAL A 94 -7.30 22.80 2.83
N VAL A 95 -7.16 23.73 3.76
CA VAL A 95 -7.00 25.15 3.41
C VAL A 95 -5.55 25.40 3.09
N ASN A 96 -5.29 25.87 1.85
CA ASN A 96 -3.96 26.19 1.37
C ASN A 96 -3.86 27.72 1.21
N PRO A 97 -3.12 28.43 2.07
CA PRO A 97 -2.99 29.89 2.03
C PRO A 97 -2.11 30.39 0.87
N CYS A 98 -1.97 29.59 -0.18
CA CYS A 98 -1.20 29.96 -1.35
C CYS A 98 -1.88 31.12 -2.10
N LEU A 99 -1.07 32.11 -2.54
CA LEU A 99 -1.53 33.29 -3.22
C LEU A 99 -2.20 33.06 -4.58
N SER A 100 -2.21 31.85 -5.10
CA SER A 100 -2.82 31.53 -6.39
C SER A 100 -4.35 31.56 -6.38
N GLY A 101 -4.99 31.42 -5.21
CA GLY A 101 -6.43 31.60 -5.04
C GLY A 101 -7.35 30.56 -5.70
N GLY A 102 -6.82 29.59 -6.41
CA GLY A 102 -7.61 28.54 -7.06
C GLY A 102 -8.00 27.40 -6.11
N ALA A 103 -9.08 26.71 -6.42
CA ALA A 103 -9.55 25.57 -5.66
C ALA A 103 -9.56 24.28 -6.49
N LEU A 104 -9.28 23.15 -5.85
CA LEU A 104 -9.19 21.83 -6.48
C LEU A 104 -9.97 20.78 -5.68
N GLU A 105 -10.68 19.91 -6.39
CA GLU A 105 -11.10 18.60 -5.88
C GLU A 105 -10.31 17.52 -6.61
N ILE A 106 -9.66 16.65 -5.85
CA ILE A 106 -8.79 15.60 -6.38
C ILE A 106 -9.23 14.27 -5.74
N PHE A 107 -9.56 13.29 -6.57
CA PHE A 107 -9.88 11.95 -6.10
C PHE A 107 -8.59 11.13 -6.02
N LEU A 108 -8.30 10.61 -4.84
CA LEU A 108 -7.12 9.82 -4.52
C LEU A 108 -7.53 8.36 -4.34
N THR A 109 -7.01 7.47 -5.20
CA THR A 109 -7.34 6.04 -5.17
C THR A 109 -6.07 5.24 -4.96
N PRO A 110 -5.87 4.62 -3.77
CA PRO A 110 -4.78 3.70 -3.55
C PRO A 110 -4.88 2.48 -4.48
N GLN A 111 -3.77 2.11 -5.05
CA GLN A 111 -3.61 0.95 -5.93
C GLN A 111 -2.60 0.00 -5.31
N PHE A 112 -3.00 -1.25 -5.13
CA PHE A 112 -2.15 -2.30 -4.59
C PHE A 112 -2.00 -3.41 -5.63
N PRO A 113 -0.84 -4.07 -5.72
CA PRO A 113 -0.70 -5.27 -6.52
C PRO A 113 -1.61 -6.37 -6.00
N ALA A 114 -1.87 -7.37 -6.83
CA ALA A 114 -2.62 -8.54 -6.42
C ALA A 114 -1.93 -9.26 -5.23
N PRO A 115 -2.67 -9.87 -4.29
CA PRO A 115 -2.08 -10.75 -3.29
C PRO A 115 -1.23 -11.83 -3.95
N LEU A 116 -0.02 -12.06 -3.45
CA LEU A 116 0.87 -13.11 -3.92
C LEU A 116 0.75 -14.34 -3.01
N VAL A 117 0.27 -15.43 -3.57
CA VAL A 117 0.20 -16.73 -2.88
C VAL A 117 1.30 -17.65 -3.40
N ARG A 118 2.22 -18.03 -2.52
CA ARG A 118 3.24 -19.05 -2.80
C ARG A 118 2.69 -20.42 -2.42
N ILE A 119 2.71 -21.34 -3.38
CA ILE A 119 2.21 -22.72 -3.17
C ILE A 119 3.38 -23.69 -3.31
N CYS A 120 3.75 -24.32 -2.21
CA CYS A 120 4.84 -25.30 -2.15
C CYS A 120 4.27 -26.70 -2.23
N GLY A 121 4.67 -27.45 -3.25
CA GLY A 121 4.24 -28.84 -3.51
C GLY A 121 3.39 -28.99 -4.77
N ALA A 122 3.21 -30.25 -5.17
CA ALA A 122 2.52 -30.65 -6.39
C ALA A 122 1.35 -31.60 -6.13
N THR A 123 0.65 -31.41 -5.02
CA THR A 123 -0.52 -32.22 -4.65
C THR A 123 -1.78 -31.78 -5.39
N PRO A 124 -2.83 -32.60 -5.49
CA PRO A 124 -4.11 -32.19 -6.05
C PRO A 124 -4.72 -30.97 -5.35
N ILE A 125 -4.44 -30.78 -4.05
CA ILE A 125 -4.87 -29.58 -3.29
C ILE A 125 -4.09 -28.36 -3.77
N ALA A 126 -2.76 -28.48 -3.95
CA ALA A 126 -1.93 -27.40 -4.47
C ALA A 126 -2.39 -26.94 -5.87
N GLU A 127 -2.74 -27.90 -6.73
CA GLU A 127 -3.25 -27.62 -8.07
C GLU A 127 -4.58 -26.88 -8.03
N SER A 128 -5.54 -27.40 -7.27
CA SER A 128 -6.86 -26.77 -7.12
C SER A 128 -6.75 -25.39 -6.48
N LEU A 129 -5.84 -25.20 -5.52
CA LEU A 129 -5.63 -23.88 -4.89
C LEU A 129 -5.06 -22.87 -5.88
N ALA A 130 -4.13 -23.26 -6.75
CA ALA A 130 -3.62 -22.38 -7.79
C ALA A 130 -4.76 -21.90 -8.70
N GLN A 131 -5.62 -22.79 -9.18
CA GLN A 131 -6.77 -22.46 -10.00
C GLN A 131 -7.77 -21.52 -9.29
N VAL A 132 -8.06 -21.77 -8.02
CA VAL A 132 -8.93 -20.88 -7.23
C VAL A 132 -8.31 -19.50 -7.07
N CYS A 133 -7.00 -19.41 -6.79
CA CYS A 133 -6.29 -18.13 -6.69
C CYS A 133 -6.31 -17.34 -8.01
N GLU A 134 -6.16 -18.02 -9.16
CA GLU A 134 -6.26 -17.39 -10.48
C GLU A 134 -7.65 -16.78 -10.73
N VAL A 135 -8.72 -17.52 -10.37
CA VAL A 135 -10.11 -17.01 -10.47
C VAL A 135 -10.32 -15.79 -9.58
N LEU A 136 -9.65 -15.73 -8.42
CA LEU A 136 -9.69 -14.58 -7.51
C LEU A 136 -8.83 -13.39 -8.00
N GLY A 137 -8.07 -13.55 -9.08
CA GLY A 137 -7.12 -12.54 -9.55
C GLY A 137 -5.88 -12.41 -8.66
N TYR A 138 -5.55 -13.43 -7.89
CA TYR A 138 -4.33 -13.48 -7.08
C TYR A 138 -3.15 -13.93 -7.92
N GLU A 139 -1.98 -13.38 -7.65
CA GLU A 139 -0.73 -13.85 -8.25
C GLU A 139 -0.32 -15.18 -7.58
N VAL A 140 -0.08 -16.20 -8.38
CA VAL A 140 0.38 -17.50 -7.89
C VAL A 140 1.82 -17.72 -8.32
N ARG A 141 2.69 -18.09 -7.38
CA ARG A 141 4.02 -18.59 -7.67
C ARG A 141 4.19 -19.98 -7.06
N ARG A 142 4.60 -20.89 -7.91
CA ARG A 142 5.00 -22.25 -7.52
C ARG A 142 6.51 -22.34 -7.64
N ASP A 143 7.11 -23.12 -6.79
CA ASP A 143 8.55 -23.38 -6.77
C ASP A 143 9.42 -22.09 -6.74
N GLY A 144 10.58 -22.19 -6.18
CA GLY A 144 11.52 -21.08 -6.05
C GLY A 144 12.04 -20.97 -4.62
N GLU A 145 13.22 -20.37 -4.50
CA GLU A 145 14.02 -20.38 -3.28
C GLU A 145 13.61 -19.30 -2.27
N THR A 146 12.88 -18.23 -2.69
CA THR A 146 12.54 -17.12 -1.80
C THR A 146 11.04 -16.93 -1.62
N PHE A 147 10.65 -16.43 -0.45
CA PHE A 147 9.27 -16.09 -0.10
C PHE A 147 9.02 -14.58 -0.07
N ASP A 148 9.97 -13.79 -0.55
CA ASP A 148 9.92 -12.34 -0.49
C ASP A 148 8.65 -11.78 -1.15
N GLY A 149 7.99 -10.87 -0.44
CA GLY A 149 6.77 -10.20 -0.89
C GLY A 149 5.54 -11.10 -1.00
N ALA A 150 5.61 -12.37 -0.52
CA ALA A 150 4.44 -13.22 -0.46
C ALA A 150 3.44 -12.71 0.60
N THR A 151 2.16 -12.61 0.21
CA THR A 151 1.06 -12.36 1.11
C THR A 151 0.77 -13.60 1.96
N ALA A 152 0.79 -14.77 1.32
CA ALA A 152 0.57 -16.05 1.97
C ALA A 152 1.47 -17.11 1.36
N VAL A 153 1.90 -18.07 2.18
CA VAL A 153 2.57 -19.30 1.77
C VAL A 153 1.69 -20.48 2.15
N VAL A 154 1.44 -21.39 1.21
CA VAL A 154 0.69 -22.63 1.49
C VAL A 154 1.58 -23.82 1.17
N VAL A 155 1.90 -24.60 2.21
CA VAL A 155 2.71 -25.82 2.13
C VAL A 155 1.76 -27.00 1.96
N ALA A 156 1.70 -27.54 0.75
CA ALA A 156 0.82 -28.64 0.36
C ALA A 156 1.64 -29.79 -0.24
N THR A 157 2.53 -30.37 0.57
CA THR A 157 3.40 -31.49 0.23
C THR A 157 2.89 -32.81 0.82
N HIS A 158 3.45 -33.94 0.40
CA HIS A 158 3.17 -35.24 0.97
C HIS A 158 4.13 -35.68 2.09
N GLY A 159 4.89 -34.76 2.63
CA GLY A 159 5.97 -34.98 3.60
C GLY A 159 7.32 -34.46 3.06
N GLY A 160 8.31 -34.44 3.92
CA GLY A 160 9.65 -33.96 3.59
C GLY A 160 9.99 -32.65 4.28
N ALA A 161 10.41 -31.64 3.55
CA ALA A 161 10.95 -30.37 4.06
C ALA A 161 9.87 -29.39 4.59
N GLU A 162 8.76 -29.85 5.20
CA GLU A 162 7.66 -28.99 5.66
C GLU A 162 8.10 -28.01 6.74
N ALA A 163 8.82 -28.50 7.74
CA ALA A 163 9.33 -27.66 8.82
C ALA A 163 10.32 -26.61 8.28
N GLU A 164 11.23 -27.01 7.40
CA GLU A 164 12.19 -26.11 6.75
C GLU A 164 11.49 -25.04 5.91
N THR A 165 10.46 -25.44 5.14
CA THR A 165 9.68 -24.51 4.30
C THR A 165 8.90 -23.50 5.15
N VAL A 166 8.27 -23.97 6.25
CA VAL A 166 7.55 -23.09 7.20
C VAL A 166 8.52 -22.11 7.83
N ARG A 167 9.70 -22.58 8.30
CA ARG A 167 10.73 -21.72 8.89
C ARG A 167 11.20 -20.66 7.89
N ALA A 168 11.56 -21.05 6.67
CA ALA A 168 12.02 -20.13 5.63
C ALA A 168 10.96 -19.08 5.27
N ALA A 169 9.67 -19.45 5.26
CA ALA A 169 8.58 -18.50 5.03
C ALA A 169 8.44 -17.48 6.19
N LEU A 170 8.57 -17.93 7.43
CA LEU A 170 8.56 -17.06 8.60
C LEU A 170 9.77 -16.12 8.63
N ASP A 171 10.96 -16.62 8.34
CA ASP A 171 12.21 -15.85 8.26
C ASP A 171 12.16 -14.77 7.17
N ALA A 172 11.42 -15.02 6.09
CA ALA A 172 11.12 -14.04 5.03
C ALA A 172 10.03 -13.02 5.42
N GLY A 173 9.51 -13.09 6.66
CA GLY A 173 8.52 -12.16 7.17
C GLY A 173 7.10 -12.38 6.64
N VAL A 174 6.77 -13.55 6.11
CA VAL A 174 5.42 -13.87 5.62
C VAL A 174 4.43 -13.89 6.78
N GLY A 175 3.34 -13.14 6.62
CA GLY A 175 2.34 -12.97 7.67
C GLY A 175 1.34 -14.13 7.81
N TYR A 176 1.24 -15.01 6.79
CA TYR A 176 0.34 -16.16 6.78
C TYR A 176 1.03 -17.39 6.17
N VAL A 177 1.18 -18.45 6.94
CA VAL A 177 1.76 -19.71 6.49
C VAL A 177 0.77 -20.85 6.76
N GLY A 178 0.15 -21.37 5.71
CA GLY A 178 -0.79 -22.50 5.79
C GLY A 178 -0.10 -23.82 5.56
N LEU A 179 -0.26 -24.77 6.47
CA LEU A 179 0.24 -26.15 6.31
C LEU A 179 -0.92 -27.11 6.10
N VAL A 180 -0.94 -27.73 4.92
CA VAL A 180 -1.90 -28.79 4.57
C VAL A 180 -1.47 -30.10 5.24
N ALA A 181 -1.98 -30.33 6.45
CA ALA A 181 -1.66 -31.51 7.24
C ALA A 181 -2.86 -31.94 8.09
N SER A 182 -2.89 -33.20 8.52
CA SER A 182 -3.79 -33.62 9.58
C SER A 182 -3.42 -32.92 10.90
N ARG A 183 -4.35 -32.86 11.85
CA ARG A 183 -4.11 -32.28 13.18
C ARG A 183 -2.87 -32.86 13.87
N VAL A 184 -2.71 -34.16 13.82
CA VAL A 184 -1.58 -34.86 14.47
C VAL A 184 -0.26 -34.50 13.78
N ARG A 185 -0.24 -34.56 12.45
CA ARG A 185 0.98 -34.23 11.69
C ARG A 185 1.33 -32.74 11.80
N GLY A 186 0.34 -31.85 11.72
CA GLY A 186 0.55 -30.42 11.89
C GLY A 186 1.14 -30.09 13.26
N ALA A 187 0.62 -30.68 14.33
CA ALA A 187 1.18 -30.53 15.67
C ALA A 187 2.64 -30.98 15.73
N SER A 188 2.96 -32.16 15.18
CA SER A 188 4.33 -32.70 15.16
C SER A 188 5.31 -31.76 14.40
N VAL A 189 4.88 -31.17 13.29
CA VAL A 189 5.72 -30.19 12.54
C VAL A 189 5.96 -28.93 13.37
N LEU A 190 4.93 -28.42 14.05
CA LEU A 190 5.04 -27.24 14.89
C LEU A 190 5.91 -27.46 16.12
N ASP A 191 5.78 -28.63 16.76
CA ASP A 191 6.63 -28.99 17.92
C ASP A 191 8.11 -29.07 17.54
N ALA A 192 8.41 -29.53 16.31
CA ALA A 192 9.78 -29.60 15.80
C ALA A 192 10.38 -28.21 15.47
N LEU A 193 9.54 -27.18 15.27
CA LEU A 193 9.97 -25.84 14.87
C LEU A 193 10.37 -24.95 16.05
N ASP A 194 9.88 -25.24 17.25
CA ASP A 194 10.12 -24.44 18.46
C ASP A 194 9.89 -22.93 18.20
N LEU A 195 8.67 -22.60 17.76
CA LEU A 195 8.29 -21.23 17.37
C LEU A 195 7.95 -20.38 18.59
N ASP A 196 8.35 -19.12 18.55
CA ASP A 196 7.81 -18.16 19.50
C ASP A 196 6.29 -17.93 19.28
N PRO A 197 5.58 -17.32 20.25
CA PRO A 197 4.13 -17.13 20.15
C PRO A 197 3.69 -16.27 18.95
N ALA A 198 4.52 -15.30 18.52
CA ALA A 198 4.20 -14.41 17.41
C ALA A 198 4.31 -15.14 16.06
N ASP A 199 5.36 -15.92 15.87
CA ASP A 199 5.53 -16.75 14.66
C ASP A 199 4.54 -17.92 14.65
N ARG A 200 4.26 -18.50 15.82
CA ARG A 200 3.26 -19.56 15.94
C ARG A 200 1.87 -19.10 15.50
N ALA A 201 1.50 -17.86 15.78
CA ALA A 201 0.22 -17.28 15.40
C ALA A 201 0.06 -17.10 13.88
N LYS A 202 1.16 -17.03 13.13
CA LYS A 202 1.17 -16.92 11.67
C LYS A 202 1.00 -18.27 10.97
N VAL A 203 1.17 -19.40 11.69
CA VAL A 203 1.09 -20.75 11.12
C VAL A 203 -0.27 -21.38 11.37
N HIS A 204 -0.98 -21.66 10.29
CA HIS A 204 -2.32 -22.23 10.26
C HIS A 204 -2.26 -23.70 9.90
N THR A 205 -2.62 -24.58 10.84
CA THR A 205 -2.68 -26.04 10.61
C THR A 205 -3.69 -26.71 11.54
N PRO A 206 -4.60 -27.53 11.01
CA PRO A 206 -4.92 -27.71 9.59
C PRO A 206 -5.35 -26.40 8.96
N VAL A 207 -4.83 -26.11 7.76
CA VAL A 207 -5.14 -24.86 7.03
C VAL A 207 -6.54 -24.94 6.41
N GLY A 208 -7.20 -23.79 6.36
CA GLY A 208 -8.54 -23.61 5.79
C GLY A 208 -9.65 -23.51 6.83
N ILE A 209 -10.66 -22.73 6.54
CA ILE A 209 -11.84 -22.59 7.42
C ILE A 209 -12.67 -23.89 7.41
N PRO A 210 -13.30 -24.25 8.52
CA PRO A 210 -14.01 -25.54 8.67
C PRO A 210 -15.38 -25.51 7.96
N ILE A 211 -15.38 -25.79 6.66
CA ILE A 211 -16.59 -25.87 5.82
C ILE A 211 -17.07 -27.30 5.57
N GLY A 212 -16.41 -28.30 6.16
CA GLY A 212 -16.70 -29.71 5.89
C GLY A 212 -16.09 -30.25 4.59
N ALA A 213 -15.07 -29.57 4.05
CA ALA A 213 -14.37 -29.93 2.81
C ALA A 213 -13.81 -31.37 2.85
N LYS A 214 -13.98 -32.11 1.74
CA LYS A 214 -13.53 -33.47 1.56
C LYS A 214 -12.69 -33.68 0.30
N THR A 215 -13.01 -32.96 -0.77
CA THR A 215 -12.28 -33.06 -2.03
C THR A 215 -11.14 -32.03 -2.09
N PRO A 216 -10.10 -32.25 -2.93
CA PRO A 216 -9.04 -31.27 -3.11
C PRO A 216 -9.53 -29.88 -3.45
N ALA A 217 -10.54 -29.77 -4.32
CA ALA A 217 -11.13 -28.48 -4.71
C ALA A 217 -11.86 -27.79 -3.54
N GLU A 218 -12.63 -28.54 -2.73
CA GLU A 218 -13.29 -27.97 -1.56
C GLU A 218 -12.27 -27.50 -0.49
N ILE A 219 -11.20 -28.27 -0.30
CA ILE A 219 -10.11 -27.87 0.60
C ILE A 219 -9.43 -26.61 0.08
N ALA A 220 -9.16 -26.53 -1.22
CA ALA A 220 -8.60 -25.33 -1.84
C ALA A 220 -9.50 -24.08 -1.63
N VAL A 221 -10.81 -24.23 -1.77
CA VAL A 221 -11.77 -23.13 -1.48
C VAL A 221 -11.71 -22.74 0.00
N SER A 222 -11.63 -23.68 0.93
CA SER A 222 -11.54 -23.39 2.36
C SER A 222 -10.25 -22.61 2.71
N ILE A 223 -9.13 -22.98 2.10
CA ILE A 223 -7.84 -22.30 2.24
C ILE A 223 -7.92 -20.88 1.66
N ALA A 224 -8.43 -20.75 0.44
CA ALA A 224 -8.59 -19.44 -0.19
C ALA A 224 -9.49 -18.50 0.63
N ALA A 225 -10.57 -19.03 1.20
CA ALA A 225 -11.46 -18.26 2.07
C ALA A 225 -10.75 -17.77 3.36
N GLU A 226 -9.87 -18.58 3.95
CA GLU A 226 -9.07 -18.18 5.10
C GLU A 226 -8.07 -17.08 4.74
N VAL A 227 -7.36 -17.20 3.60
CA VAL A 227 -6.47 -16.16 3.09
C VAL A 227 -7.23 -14.85 2.81
N ILE A 228 -8.43 -14.93 2.20
CA ILE A 228 -9.30 -13.75 2.00
C ILE A 228 -9.65 -13.09 3.33
N ALA A 229 -10.03 -13.88 4.35
CA ALA A 229 -10.34 -13.36 5.67
C ALA A 229 -9.12 -12.64 6.28
N GLY A 230 -7.94 -13.23 6.21
CA GLY A 230 -6.69 -12.63 6.65
C GLY A 230 -6.44 -11.26 5.98
N VAL A 231 -6.56 -11.20 4.66
CA VAL A 231 -6.34 -9.95 3.91
C VAL A 231 -7.42 -8.89 4.21
N ARG A 232 -8.70 -9.29 4.28
CA ARG A 232 -9.82 -8.32 4.34
C ARG A 232 -10.24 -7.92 5.75
N ARG A 233 -10.08 -8.79 6.73
CA ARG A 233 -10.59 -8.61 8.09
C ARG A 233 -9.49 -8.47 9.14
N GLU A 234 -8.37 -9.17 8.95
CA GLU A 234 -7.30 -9.27 9.93
C GLU A 234 -6.10 -8.37 9.58
N GLY A 235 -6.17 -7.67 8.42
CA GLY A 235 -5.16 -6.71 8.01
C GLY A 235 -3.85 -7.33 7.53
N LEU A 236 -3.89 -8.59 7.06
CA LEU A 236 -2.74 -9.23 6.43
C LEU A 236 -2.26 -8.37 5.24
N PRO A 237 -1.04 -7.85 5.25
CA PRO A 237 -0.57 -6.94 4.22
C PRO A 237 -0.35 -7.68 2.89
N VAL A 238 -0.87 -7.12 1.81
CA VAL A 238 -0.63 -7.62 0.43
C VAL A 238 0.78 -7.30 -0.04
N VAL A 239 1.29 -6.16 0.42
CA VAL A 239 2.68 -5.71 0.27
C VAL A 239 3.10 -5.04 1.58
N PRO A 240 4.39 -4.95 1.86
CA PRO A 240 4.86 -4.16 3.00
C PRO A 240 4.24 -2.76 2.94
N ARG A 241 3.62 -2.33 4.05
CA ARG A 241 3.10 -0.96 4.12
C ARG A 241 4.29 -0.01 4.07
N PRO A 242 4.23 1.05 3.25
CA PRO A 242 5.29 2.05 3.25
C PRO A 242 5.39 2.69 4.62
N ASP A 243 6.60 3.01 5.04
CA ASP A 243 6.84 3.75 6.26
C ASP A 243 6.09 5.09 6.24
N VAL A 244 5.61 5.49 7.42
CA VAL A 244 4.98 6.81 7.56
C VAL A 244 6.04 7.87 7.24
N PRO A 245 5.82 8.72 6.22
CA PRO A 245 6.76 9.79 5.95
C PRO A 245 6.92 10.68 7.17
N THR A 246 8.14 10.98 7.51
CA THR A 246 8.43 11.97 8.55
C THR A 246 7.82 13.29 8.15
N THR A 247 7.11 13.94 9.07
CA THR A 247 6.52 15.25 8.83
C THR A 247 7.21 16.32 9.67
N THR A 248 7.20 17.54 9.17
CA THR A 248 7.70 18.73 9.87
C THR A 248 6.80 19.91 9.57
N VAL A 249 7.07 21.07 10.19
CA VAL A 249 6.34 22.31 9.96
C VAL A 249 7.21 23.26 9.16
N ASP A 250 6.64 23.84 8.07
CA ASP A 250 7.29 24.90 7.30
C ASP A 250 7.45 26.16 8.19
N PRO A 251 8.67 26.64 8.42
CA PRO A 251 8.91 27.74 9.32
C PRO A 251 8.41 29.11 8.79
N VAL A 252 7.97 29.20 7.53
CA VAL A 252 7.50 30.43 6.91
C VAL A 252 5.97 30.54 6.93
N CYS A 253 5.27 29.45 6.61
CA CYS A 253 3.80 29.47 6.51
C CYS A 253 3.09 28.59 7.54
N GLY A 254 3.82 27.84 8.37
CA GLY A 254 3.22 26.99 9.39
C GLY A 254 2.58 25.70 8.87
N MET A 255 2.66 25.43 7.57
CA MET A 255 2.06 24.25 6.96
C MET A 255 2.83 22.98 7.33
N THR A 256 2.11 21.88 7.61
CA THR A 256 2.76 20.57 7.79
C THR A 256 3.30 20.08 6.44
N VAL A 257 4.56 19.69 6.40
CA VAL A 257 5.29 19.23 5.21
C VAL A 257 5.68 17.79 5.40
N SER A 258 5.34 16.91 4.45
CA SER A 258 5.88 15.55 4.40
C SER A 258 7.27 15.57 3.77
N ILE A 259 8.25 14.97 4.45
CA ILE A 259 9.63 14.91 3.97
C ILE A 259 9.73 13.79 2.93
N GLY A 260 10.11 14.17 1.71
CA GLY A 260 10.34 13.25 0.60
C GLY A 260 11.54 13.71 -0.23
N PRO A 261 11.93 12.95 -1.26
CA PRO A 261 13.10 13.25 -2.09
C PRO A 261 13.08 14.64 -2.70
N ASP A 262 11.91 15.09 -3.16
CA ASP A 262 11.72 16.37 -3.86
C ASP A 262 11.29 17.52 -2.94
N THR A 263 11.22 17.29 -1.61
CA THR A 263 10.76 18.32 -0.68
C THR A 263 11.80 19.43 -0.57
N PRO A 264 11.44 20.71 -0.87
CA PRO A 264 12.35 21.84 -0.76
C PRO A 264 12.93 21.97 0.64
N HIS A 265 14.24 22.05 0.73
CA HIS A 265 14.92 22.20 2.02
C HIS A 265 16.11 23.14 1.96
N LEU A 266 16.58 23.58 3.12
CA LEU A 266 17.78 24.39 3.30
C LEU A 266 18.49 23.98 4.60
N ARG A 267 19.80 23.81 4.53
CA ARG A 267 20.63 23.62 5.71
C ARG A 267 21.13 24.98 6.21
N SER A 268 20.75 25.36 7.42
CA SER A 268 21.15 26.65 8.02
C SER A 268 21.30 26.48 9.54
N GLY A 269 22.39 27.01 10.12
CA GLY A 269 22.66 26.91 11.55
C GLY A 269 22.79 25.47 12.09
N GLY A 270 23.26 24.53 11.26
CA GLY A 270 23.38 23.12 11.63
C GLY A 270 22.06 22.32 11.59
N GLN A 271 20.94 22.97 11.28
CA GLN A 271 19.62 22.35 11.13
C GLN A 271 19.17 22.31 9.68
N ILE A 272 18.34 21.32 9.34
CA ILE A 272 17.65 21.24 8.05
C ILE A 272 16.24 21.80 8.24
N HIS A 273 15.93 22.82 7.47
CA HIS A 273 14.59 23.42 7.38
C HIS A 273 13.92 22.92 6.12
N TRP A 274 12.70 22.42 6.25
CA TRP A 274 11.91 21.90 5.15
C TRP A 274 10.77 22.86 4.84
N PHE A 275 10.43 23.03 3.56
CA PHE A 275 9.46 24.01 3.09
C PHE A 275 8.39 23.35 2.24
N CYS A 276 7.18 23.86 2.31
CA CYS A 276 6.06 23.37 1.50
C CYS A 276 6.25 23.64 -0.01
N CYS A 277 7.03 24.68 -0.34
CA CYS A 277 7.32 25.05 -1.72
C CYS A 277 8.62 25.88 -1.82
N PRO A 278 9.24 26.00 -3.02
CA PRO A 278 10.40 26.86 -3.25
C PRO A 278 10.18 28.33 -2.87
N GLY A 279 8.95 28.84 -3.00
CA GLY A 279 8.61 30.19 -2.58
C GLY A 279 8.80 30.46 -1.09
N CYS A 280 8.41 29.52 -0.21
CA CYS A 280 8.66 29.60 1.23
C CYS A 280 10.17 29.51 1.52
N ARG A 281 10.89 28.61 0.86
CA ARG A 281 12.35 28.54 0.96
C ARG A 281 13.02 29.87 0.60
N SER A 282 12.61 30.51 -0.50
CA SER A 282 13.17 31.78 -0.93
C SER A 282 12.88 32.92 0.07
N ARG A 283 11.66 32.97 0.63
CA ARG A 283 11.31 33.93 1.69
C ARG A 283 12.13 33.75 2.95
N PHE A 284 12.36 32.46 3.34
CA PHE A 284 13.19 32.17 4.50
C PHE A 284 14.63 32.62 4.34
N VAL A 285 15.21 32.48 3.13
CA VAL A 285 16.56 33.00 2.80
C VAL A 285 16.58 34.51 2.86
N ALA A 286 15.59 35.18 2.22
CA ALA A 286 15.51 36.65 2.18
C ALA A 286 15.32 37.27 3.58
N ALA A 287 14.65 36.61 4.50
CA ALA A 287 14.44 37.11 5.87
C ALA A 287 15.69 36.99 6.76
N ARG A 288 16.76 36.33 6.29
CA ARG A 288 18.02 36.08 7.04
C ARG A 288 19.26 36.67 6.34
N ALA A 289 19.08 37.26 5.17
CA ALA A 289 20.09 38.07 4.48
C ALA A 289 20.06 39.54 4.93
#